data_59f1310a98d48e70a931a9642364c655
#
_entry.id   59f1310a98d48e70a931a9642364c655
#
_cell.length_a   1.000
_cell.length_b   1.000
_cell.length_c   1.000
_cell.angle_alpha   90.00
_cell.angle_beta   90.00
_cell.angle_gamma   90.00
#
_symmetry.space_group_name_H-M   'P 1'
#
loop_
_entity.id
_entity.type
_entity.pdbx_description
1 polymer ?
#
loop_
_entity_poly.entity_id
_entity_poly.type
_entity_poly.pdbx_seq_one_letter_code
_entity_poly.pdbx_strand_id
1 'polypeptide(L)'
;MMEKGIWQEIEELYMEFQQLGISQSVDYEKYYLYSLITHSTAIEGSTLTEMDAQLLFDEGVTAKGKPLVYHLMNEDLKKAYELAKKEAQRNTVITPAFLQKLNATLMRTTGGRHNTIGGSFDSSRGEFRLCGVTPGVGGRSYMDYQKVPVKVEELCFLLQERQKNVETFREQYELSFNAHLNLVTIHPWVDGNGRAARLLMNYIQFCYHLFPAKIFKEDRADYILFLQQAQDDETNQPFLDFMAVQLKKSLSLEIQKYKDFHDKGFSFMF
;
A
#
# COMPACT_ATOMS: atom_id res chain seq x y z
N MET A 1 11.64 -35.11 0.04
CA MET A 1 10.47 -34.21 0.10
C MET A 1 10.75 -33.11 -0.89
N MET A 2 9.85 -32.85 -1.84
CA MET A 2 9.99 -31.66 -2.70
C MET A 2 9.81 -30.43 -1.80
N GLU A 3 10.68 -29.43 -1.93
CA GLU A 3 10.48 -28.14 -1.27
C GLU A 3 9.14 -27.54 -1.74
N LYS A 4 8.30 -27.16 -0.78
CA LYS A 4 7.03 -26.49 -1.11
C LYS A 4 7.33 -25.13 -1.73
N GLY A 5 6.62 -24.79 -2.80
CA GLY A 5 6.72 -23.45 -3.37
C GLY A 5 6.13 -22.40 -2.43
N ILE A 6 6.67 -21.18 -2.47
CA ILE A 6 6.24 -20.08 -1.57
C ILE A 6 4.72 -19.83 -1.59
N TRP A 7 4.08 -19.96 -2.75
CA TRP A 7 2.63 -19.76 -2.87
C TRP A 7 1.80 -20.83 -2.16
N GLN A 8 2.27 -22.09 -2.18
CA GLN A 8 1.64 -23.17 -1.41
C GLN A 8 1.71 -22.89 0.09
N GLU A 9 2.85 -22.42 0.58
CA GLU A 9 3.01 -22.04 1.99
C GLU A 9 2.10 -20.84 2.36
N ILE A 10 1.95 -19.86 1.47
CA ILE A 10 1.04 -18.71 1.68
C ILE A 10 -0.42 -19.17 1.75
N GLU A 11 -0.85 -20.06 0.87
CA GLU A 11 -2.21 -20.61 0.87
C GLU A 11 -2.49 -21.39 2.16
N GLU A 12 -1.54 -22.21 2.62
CA GLU A 12 -1.66 -22.93 3.90
C GLU A 12 -1.79 -21.97 5.09
N LEU A 13 -0.95 -20.93 5.14
CA LEU A 13 -1.03 -19.89 6.18
C LEU A 13 -2.34 -19.10 6.10
N TYR A 14 -2.82 -18.79 4.90
CA TYR A 14 -4.08 -18.09 4.73
C TYR A 14 -5.27 -18.94 5.20
N MET A 15 -5.28 -20.23 4.89
CA MET A 15 -6.28 -21.16 5.41
C MET A 15 -6.22 -21.26 6.95
N GLU A 16 -5.03 -21.34 7.54
CA GLU A 16 -4.85 -21.35 8.98
C GLU A 16 -5.37 -20.05 9.64
N PHE A 17 -5.03 -18.89 9.04
CA PHE A 17 -5.52 -17.58 9.49
C PHE A 17 -7.05 -17.52 9.51
N GLN A 18 -7.70 -18.06 8.46
CA GLN A 18 -9.15 -18.12 8.37
C GLN A 18 -9.76 -19.11 9.39
N GLN A 19 -9.18 -20.29 9.54
CA GLN A 19 -9.65 -21.32 10.49
C GLN A 19 -9.58 -20.86 11.95
N LEU A 20 -8.54 -20.08 12.27
CA LEU A 20 -8.39 -19.48 13.61
C LEU A 20 -9.37 -18.32 13.87
N GLY A 21 -10.10 -17.85 12.85
CA GLY A 21 -11.03 -16.74 12.98
C GLY A 21 -10.38 -15.40 13.35
N ILE A 22 -9.09 -15.20 13.03
CA ILE A 22 -8.31 -14.03 13.46
C ILE A 22 -8.97 -12.72 13.03
N SER A 23 -9.47 -12.66 11.79
CA SER A 23 -10.15 -11.48 11.26
C SER A 23 -11.47 -11.12 11.97
N GLN A 24 -12.03 -12.06 12.73
CA GLN A 24 -13.26 -11.87 13.51
C GLN A 24 -12.99 -11.44 14.95
N SER A 25 -11.72 -11.41 15.38
CA SER A 25 -11.34 -10.93 16.69
C SER A 25 -11.69 -9.46 16.86
N VAL A 26 -12.05 -9.08 18.10
CA VAL A 26 -12.43 -7.70 18.43
C VAL A 26 -11.34 -6.73 18.01
N ASP A 27 -11.74 -5.69 17.28
CA ASP A 27 -10.85 -4.61 16.80
C ASP A 27 -9.66 -5.05 15.91
N TYR A 28 -9.59 -6.34 15.48
CA TYR A 28 -8.49 -6.84 14.66
C TYR A 28 -8.26 -5.99 13.40
N GLU A 29 -9.33 -5.74 12.63
CA GLU A 29 -9.24 -4.92 11.41
C GLU A 29 -8.70 -3.51 11.67
N LYS A 30 -9.09 -2.91 12.79
CA LYS A 30 -8.65 -1.59 13.22
C LYS A 30 -7.15 -1.57 13.49
N TYR A 31 -6.64 -2.48 14.31
CA TYR A 31 -5.22 -2.54 14.67
C TYR A 31 -4.34 -2.98 13.49
N TYR A 32 -4.84 -3.90 12.65
CA TYR A 32 -4.12 -4.28 11.45
C TYR A 32 -4.01 -3.09 10.47
N LEU A 33 -5.08 -2.28 10.33
CA LEU A 33 -5.04 -1.05 9.55
C LEU A 33 -4.00 -0.06 10.10
N TYR A 34 -3.90 0.08 11.42
CA TYR A 34 -2.88 0.95 12.04
C TYR A 34 -1.46 0.47 11.71
N SER A 35 -1.23 -0.83 11.73
CA SER A 35 0.03 -1.43 11.29
C SER A 35 0.33 -1.15 9.81
N LEU A 36 -0.65 -1.35 8.92
CA LEU A 36 -0.51 -1.02 7.48
C LEU A 36 -0.08 0.44 7.26
N ILE A 37 -0.77 1.37 7.94
CA ILE A 37 -0.50 2.80 7.83
C ILE A 37 0.89 3.13 8.35
N THR A 38 1.25 2.64 9.53
CA THR A 38 2.52 2.94 10.19
C THR A 38 3.70 2.42 9.36
N HIS A 39 3.64 1.19 8.88
CA HIS A 39 4.67 0.66 7.98
C HIS A 39 4.76 1.45 6.68
N SER A 40 3.62 1.76 6.06
CA SER A 40 3.59 2.51 4.80
C SER A 40 4.16 3.92 4.93
N THR A 41 3.86 4.64 6.02
CA THR A 41 4.39 5.99 6.25
C THR A 41 5.84 5.97 6.71
N ALA A 42 6.27 4.93 7.42
CA ALA A 42 7.66 4.76 7.84
C ALA A 42 8.61 4.51 6.65
N ILE A 43 8.17 3.83 5.60
CA ILE A 43 8.90 3.71 4.33
C ILE A 43 9.21 5.10 3.74
N GLU A 44 8.30 6.06 3.91
CA GLU A 44 8.46 7.45 3.47
C GLU A 44 9.17 8.36 4.50
N GLY A 45 9.66 7.79 5.59
CA GLY A 45 10.46 8.49 6.59
C GLY A 45 9.73 8.92 7.86
N SER A 46 8.45 8.59 8.02
CA SER A 46 7.76 8.80 9.30
C SER A 46 8.43 7.96 10.41
N THR A 47 8.58 8.56 11.58
CA THR A 47 9.14 7.88 12.76
C THR A 47 8.07 7.55 13.81
N LEU A 48 6.78 7.66 13.47
CA LEU A 48 5.70 7.21 14.35
C LEU A 48 5.74 5.69 14.50
N THR A 49 5.52 5.22 15.71
CA THR A 49 5.33 3.81 16.03
C THR A 49 3.86 3.41 15.89
N GLU A 50 3.54 2.12 15.92
CA GLU A 50 2.15 1.66 15.92
C GLU A 50 1.39 2.18 17.16
N MET A 51 2.07 2.30 18.32
CA MET A 51 1.48 2.89 19.53
C MET A 51 1.20 4.39 19.35
N ASP A 52 2.13 5.15 18.74
CA ASP A 52 1.90 6.56 18.44
C ASP A 52 0.71 6.76 17.49
N ALA A 53 0.59 5.87 16.48
CA ALA A 53 -0.52 5.89 15.54
C ALA A 53 -1.85 5.52 16.22
N GLN A 54 -1.86 4.56 17.13
CA GLN A 54 -3.03 4.20 17.91
C GLN A 54 -3.52 5.39 18.76
N LEU A 55 -2.62 6.02 19.54
CA LEU A 55 -2.97 7.20 20.35
C LEU A 55 -3.48 8.36 19.48
N LEU A 56 -2.87 8.56 18.32
CA LEU A 56 -3.33 9.57 17.37
C LEU A 56 -4.75 9.29 16.85
N PHE A 57 -5.02 8.04 16.46
CA PHE A 57 -6.27 7.68 15.80
C PHE A 57 -7.43 7.47 16.76
N ASP A 58 -7.17 7.00 17.98
CA ASP A 58 -8.19 6.70 18.97
C ASP A 58 -8.47 7.89 19.90
N GLU A 59 -7.43 8.65 20.27
CA GLU A 59 -7.52 9.69 21.29
C GLU A 59 -7.20 11.10 20.75
N GLY A 60 -6.72 11.22 19.49
CA GLY A 60 -6.29 12.49 18.92
C GLY A 60 -4.99 13.04 19.52
N VAL A 61 -4.22 12.19 20.22
CA VAL A 61 -2.98 12.58 20.92
C VAL A 61 -1.80 12.48 19.97
N THR A 62 -1.02 13.56 19.87
CA THR A 62 0.20 13.60 19.06
C THR A 62 1.41 13.15 19.86
N ALA A 63 2.30 12.36 19.26
CA ALA A 63 3.52 11.89 19.87
C ALA A 63 4.50 13.03 20.13
N LYS A 64 4.99 13.16 21.38
CA LYS A 64 5.92 14.22 21.78
C LYS A 64 7.24 14.13 20.99
N GLY A 65 7.69 15.26 20.48
CA GLY A 65 8.97 15.38 19.78
C GLY A 65 8.98 14.82 18.35
N LYS A 66 7.82 14.42 17.82
CA LYS A 66 7.68 13.99 16.43
C LYS A 66 7.18 15.15 15.56
N PRO A 67 7.70 15.32 14.32
CA PRO A 67 7.21 16.33 13.39
C PRO A 67 5.72 16.22 13.11
N LEU A 68 5.01 17.35 13.08
CA LEU A 68 3.57 17.38 12.80
C LEU A 68 3.22 16.73 11.46
N VAL A 69 4.08 16.87 10.45
CA VAL A 69 3.86 16.28 9.12
C VAL A 69 3.71 14.76 9.18
N TYR A 70 4.35 14.06 10.12
CA TYR A 70 4.20 12.61 10.27
C TYR A 70 2.81 12.23 10.79
N HIS A 71 2.24 13.02 11.71
CA HIS A 71 0.88 12.83 12.20
C HIS A 71 -0.13 13.07 11.08
N LEU A 72 0.02 14.18 10.35
CA LEU A 72 -0.84 14.52 9.20
C LEU A 72 -0.77 13.45 8.11
N MET A 73 0.43 12.95 7.79
CA MET A 73 0.63 11.87 6.81
C MET A 73 -0.10 10.57 7.22
N ASN A 74 -0.08 10.21 8.50
CA ASN A 74 -0.78 9.03 9.01
C ASN A 74 -2.31 9.23 8.98
N GLU A 75 -2.81 10.41 9.39
CA GLU A 75 -4.23 10.77 9.33
C GLU A 75 -4.78 10.75 7.89
N ASP A 76 -4.07 11.35 6.96
CA ASP A 76 -4.48 11.37 5.56
C ASP A 76 -4.49 9.96 4.97
N LEU A 77 -3.47 9.13 5.27
CA LEU A 77 -3.42 7.76 4.80
C LEU A 77 -4.53 6.90 5.41
N LYS A 78 -4.87 7.09 6.71
CA LYS A 78 -6.02 6.42 7.33
C LYS A 78 -7.31 6.70 6.56
N LYS A 79 -7.60 7.98 6.29
CA LYS A 79 -8.79 8.39 5.51
C LYS A 79 -8.78 7.82 4.11
N ALA A 80 -7.61 7.73 3.48
CA ALA A 80 -7.47 7.13 2.16
C ALA A 80 -7.74 5.61 2.17
N TYR A 81 -7.33 4.89 3.22
CA TYR A 81 -7.68 3.47 3.41
C TYR A 81 -9.18 3.27 3.66
N GLU A 82 -9.81 4.11 4.50
CA GLU A 82 -11.25 4.07 4.74
C GLU A 82 -12.03 4.30 3.44
N LEU A 83 -11.60 5.27 2.62
CA LEU A 83 -12.14 5.48 1.29
C LEU A 83 -11.94 4.25 0.39
N ALA A 84 -10.74 3.69 0.33
CA ALA A 84 -10.43 2.53 -0.50
C ALA A 84 -11.29 1.30 -0.11
N LYS A 85 -11.44 1.00 1.18
CA LYS A 85 -12.32 -0.08 1.66
C LYS A 85 -13.78 0.14 1.25
N LYS A 86 -14.29 1.36 1.43
CA LYS A 86 -15.65 1.73 1.03
C LYS A 86 -15.89 1.59 -0.47
N GLU A 87 -14.94 2.04 -1.28
CA GLU A 87 -15.05 1.96 -2.74
C GLU A 87 -14.85 0.52 -3.25
N ALA A 88 -14.06 -0.32 -2.56
CA ALA A 88 -13.93 -1.74 -2.86
C ALA A 88 -15.26 -2.50 -2.63
N GLN A 89 -15.98 -2.19 -1.55
CA GLN A 89 -17.31 -2.76 -1.29
C GLN A 89 -18.36 -2.40 -2.38
N ARG A 90 -18.12 -1.31 -3.11
CA ARG A 90 -18.95 -0.85 -4.23
C ARG A 90 -18.47 -1.38 -5.58
N ASN A 91 -17.38 -2.13 -5.60
CA ASN A 91 -16.71 -2.55 -6.83
C ASN A 91 -16.43 -1.38 -7.77
N THR A 92 -15.97 -0.25 -7.21
CA THR A 92 -15.68 0.96 -7.99
C THR A 92 -14.58 0.68 -9.01
N VAL A 93 -14.85 1.00 -10.26
CA VAL A 93 -13.91 0.78 -11.37
C VAL A 93 -12.66 1.63 -11.20
N ILE A 94 -11.48 1.03 -11.40
CA ILE A 94 -10.19 1.74 -11.37
C ILE A 94 -10.11 2.62 -12.60
N THR A 95 -10.19 3.95 -12.40
CA THR A 95 -10.09 4.98 -13.44
C THR A 95 -9.03 6.00 -13.03
N PRO A 96 -8.52 6.84 -13.96
CA PRO A 96 -7.64 7.95 -13.59
C PRO A 96 -8.24 8.86 -12.53
N ALA A 97 -9.54 9.19 -12.65
CA ALA A 97 -10.26 10.00 -11.67
C ALA A 97 -10.33 9.33 -10.28
N PHE A 98 -10.50 8.01 -10.23
CA PHE A 98 -10.46 7.25 -8.98
C PHE A 98 -9.08 7.31 -8.33
N LEU A 99 -8.00 7.11 -9.10
CA LEU A 99 -6.63 7.20 -8.59
C LEU A 99 -6.31 8.62 -8.09
N GLN A 100 -6.74 9.66 -8.82
CA GLN A 100 -6.62 11.05 -8.38
C GLN A 100 -7.39 11.32 -7.08
N LYS A 101 -8.60 10.77 -6.92
CA LYS A 101 -9.41 10.87 -5.70
C LYS A 101 -8.71 10.21 -4.50
N LEU A 102 -8.11 9.03 -4.69
CA LEU A 102 -7.33 8.35 -3.66
C LEU A 102 -6.13 9.20 -3.25
N ASN A 103 -5.36 9.71 -4.22
CA ASN A 103 -4.19 10.55 -3.95
C ASN A 103 -4.59 11.90 -3.33
N ALA A 104 -5.67 12.54 -3.76
CA ALA A 104 -6.20 13.75 -3.13
C ALA A 104 -6.53 13.56 -1.65
N THR A 105 -7.07 12.40 -1.29
CA THR A 105 -7.35 12.06 0.11
C THR A 105 -6.06 11.85 0.89
N LEU A 106 -5.10 11.14 0.29
CA LEU A 106 -3.78 10.81 0.86
C LEU A 106 -2.88 12.04 1.04
N MET A 107 -3.05 13.08 0.21
CA MET A 107 -2.24 14.30 0.22
C MET A 107 -3.01 15.52 0.74
N ARG A 108 -4.17 15.33 1.34
CA ARG A 108 -5.10 16.41 1.70
C ARG A 108 -4.47 17.51 2.55
N THR A 109 -3.67 17.13 3.55
CA THR A 109 -3.06 18.06 4.51
C THR A 109 -1.57 18.25 4.28
N THR A 110 -0.93 17.35 3.53
CA THR A 110 0.52 17.40 3.26
C THR A 110 0.85 17.86 1.84
N GLY A 111 -0.13 17.90 0.94
CA GLY A 111 0.00 18.46 -0.40
C GLY A 111 -0.19 19.96 -0.47
N GLY A 112 -0.08 20.51 -1.68
CA GLY A 112 -0.28 21.94 -1.93
C GLY A 112 -0.12 22.32 -3.40
N ARG A 113 -0.20 23.63 -3.66
CA ARG A 113 -0.09 24.17 -5.01
C ARG A 113 1.36 24.30 -5.45
N HIS A 114 1.64 23.88 -6.67
CA HIS A 114 2.94 23.93 -7.31
C HIS A 114 2.84 24.77 -8.59
N ASN A 115 3.82 25.66 -8.82
CA ASN A 115 3.96 26.43 -10.05
C ASN A 115 5.25 26.01 -10.74
N THR A 116 5.16 25.51 -11.95
CA THR A 116 6.27 24.98 -12.74
C THR A 116 6.28 25.54 -14.15
N ILE A 117 7.32 25.28 -14.93
CA ILE A 117 7.37 25.67 -16.36
C ILE A 117 6.25 24.97 -17.15
N GLY A 118 5.86 23.75 -16.76
CA GLY A 118 4.77 23.00 -17.41
C GLY A 118 3.37 23.46 -17.01
N GLY A 119 3.24 24.40 -16.07
CA GLY A 119 1.97 24.91 -15.56
C GLY A 119 1.83 24.81 -14.06
N SER A 120 0.63 25.16 -13.57
CA SER A 120 0.28 25.06 -12.15
C SER A 120 -0.59 23.84 -11.89
N PHE A 121 -0.34 23.13 -10.78
CA PHE A 121 -1.15 22.01 -10.32
C PHE A 121 -1.19 21.99 -8.80
N ASP A 122 -2.16 21.27 -8.24
CA ASP A 122 -2.36 21.15 -6.79
C ASP A 122 -2.32 19.67 -6.37
N SER A 123 -1.24 19.28 -5.68
CA SER A 123 -1.06 17.89 -5.21
C SER A 123 -2.05 17.51 -4.11
N SER A 124 -2.58 18.47 -3.34
CA SER A 124 -3.64 18.20 -2.35
C SER A 124 -4.99 17.82 -2.99
N ARG A 125 -5.13 18.08 -4.29
CA ARG A 125 -6.31 17.74 -5.11
C ARG A 125 -6.09 16.49 -5.96
N GLY A 126 -4.93 15.82 -5.81
CA GLY A 126 -4.57 14.64 -6.59
C GLY A 126 -4.25 14.94 -8.06
N GLU A 127 -4.01 16.19 -8.42
CA GLU A 127 -3.65 16.57 -9.78
C GLU A 127 -2.29 15.98 -10.16
N PHE A 128 -2.18 15.48 -11.38
CA PHE A 128 -0.92 14.93 -11.88
C PHE A 128 0.15 16.03 -11.99
N ARG A 129 1.40 15.66 -11.76
CA ARG A 129 2.53 16.57 -11.88
C ARG A 129 2.69 17.14 -13.28
N LEU A 130 3.08 18.40 -13.34
CA LEU A 130 3.46 19.11 -14.58
C LEU A 130 4.97 19.46 -14.54
N CYS A 131 5.79 18.60 -13.95
CA CYS A 131 7.24 18.74 -13.90
C CYS A 131 7.93 17.38 -13.84
N GLY A 132 9.23 17.37 -14.18
CA GLY A 132 10.09 16.23 -13.93
C GLY A 132 10.30 16.01 -12.42
N VAL A 133 10.45 14.76 -12.01
CA VAL A 133 10.80 14.36 -10.64
C VAL A 133 11.86 13.27 -10.68
N THR A 134 12.71 13.23 -9.63
CA THR A 134 13.79 12.26 -9.47
C THR A 134 13.73 11.62 -8.08
N PRO A 135 14.19 10.38 -7.90
CA PRO A 135 14.20 9.71 -6.60
C PRO A 135 15.30 10.23 -5.64
N GLY A 136 15.76 11.45 -5.83
CA GLY A 136 16.80 12.10 -5.03
C GLY A 136 17.97 12.58 -5.90
N VAL A 137 19.02 13.09 -5.24
CA VAL A 137 20.21 13.64 -5.94
C VAL A 137 20.96 12.49 -6.64
N GLY A 138 21.11 12.61 -7.96
CA GLY A 138 21.80 11.61 -8.79
C GLY A 138 20.97 10.41 -9.22
N GLY A 139 19.70 10.33 -8.82
CA GLY A 139 18.78 9.30 -9.28
C GLY A 139 18.31 9.51 -10.72
N ARG A 140 17.96 8.41 -11.40
CA ARG A 140 17.38 8.45 -12.75
C ARG A 140 16.02 9.14 -12.70
N SER A 141 15.76 10.08 -13.62
CA SER A 141 14.46 10.76 -13.72
C SER A 141 13.33 9.76 -13.99
N TYR A 142 12.22 9.94 -13.31
CA TYR A 142 10.98 9.24 -13.66
C TYR A 142 10.49 9.65 -15.03
N MET A 143 9.47 8.97 -15.52
CA MET A 143 8.82 9.24 -16.81
C MET A 143 8.54 10.74 -17.01
N ASP A 144 8.66 11.19 -18.27
CA ASP A 144 8.24 12.54 -18.67
C ASP A 144 6.78 12.79 -18.26
N TYR A 145 6.55 13.91 -17.58
CA TYR A 145 5.22 14.27 -17.07
C TYR A 145 4.16 14.38 -18.16
N GLN A 146 4.54 14.74 -19.39
CA GLN A 146 3.61 14.82 -20.54
C GLN A 146 3.03 13.46 -20.91
N LYS A 147 3.73 12.36 -20.61
CA LYS A 147 3.28 10.98 -20.86
C LYS A 147 2.40 10.43 -19.74
N VAL A 148 2.43 11.05 -18.54
CA VAL A 148 1.76 10.55 -17.35
C VAL A 148 0.25 10.31 -17.56
N PRO A 149 -0.55 11.25 -18.10
CA PRO A 149 -1.98 11.03 -18.26
C PRO A 149 -2.30 9.78 -19.09
N VAL A 150 -1.66 9.65 -20.25
CA VAL A 150 -1.87 8.50 -21.14
C VAL A 150 -1.44 7.19 -20.47
N LYS A 151 -0.32 7.18 -19.77
CA LYS A 151 0.18 5.97 -19.07
C LYS A 151 -0.68 5.56 -17.89
N VAL A 152 -1.31 6.50 -17.22
CA VAL A 152 -2.29 6.19 -16.17
C VAL A 152 -3.58 5.63 -16.77
N GLU A 153 -4.05 6.15 -17.91
CA GLU A 153 -5.19 5.56 -18.64
C GLU A 153 -4.91 4.14 -19.11
N GLU A 154 -3.74 3.89 -19.70
CA GLU A 154 -3.29 2.55 -20.12
C GLU A 154 -3.24 1.58 -18.93
N LEU A 155 -2.70 2.02 -17.78
CA LEU A 155 -2.69 1.22 -16.56
C LEU A 155 -4.11 0.90 -16.08
N CYS A 156 -4.99 1.88 -16.02
CA CYS A 156 -6.37 1.67 -15.60
C CYS A 156 -7.09 0.68 -16.51
N PHE A 157 -6.94 0.82 -17.82
CA PHE A 157 -7.51 -0.11 -18.80
C PHE A 157 -6.96 -1.54 -18.60
N LEU A 158 -5.65 -1.68 -18.48
CA LEU A 158 -5.00 -2.97 -18.26
C LEU A 158 -5.52 -3.66 -16.97
N LEU A 159 -5.66 -2.90 -15.88
CA LEU A 159 -6.17 -3.44 -14.63
C LEU A 159 -7.62 -3.89 -14.74
N GLN A 160 -8.47 -3.10 -15.40
CA GLN A 160 -9.87 -3.46 -15.65
C GLN A 160 -9.99 -4.76 -16.48
N GLU A 161 -9.18 -4.90 -17.54
CA GLU A 161 -9.20 -6.11 -18.37
C GLU A 161 -8.67 -7.33 -17.61
N ARG A 162 -7.59 -7.16 -16.85
CA ARG A 162 -7.04 -8.27 -16.05
C ARG A 162 -7.95 -8.70 -14.92
N GLN A 163 -8.64 -7.77 -14.25
CA GLN A 163 -9.60 -8.10 -13.18
C GLN A 163 -10.72 -9.03 -13.65
N LYS A 164 -11.08 -9.02 -14.92
CA LYS A 164 -12.12 -9.92 -15.49
C LYS A 164 -11.66 -11.36 -15.64
N ASN A 165 -10.34 -11.60 -15.67
CA ASN A 165 -9.75 -12.88 -16.07
C ASN A 165 -8.93 -13.56 -14.96
N VAL A 166 -8.74 -12.93 -13.80
CA VAL A 166 -8.04 -13.54 -12.66
C VAL A 166 -9.00 -14.41 -11.86
N GLU A 167 -8.65 -15.67 -11.68
CA GLU A 167 -9.50 -16.67 -11.02
C GLU A 167 -8.86 -17.21 -9.75
N THR A 168 -7.53 -17.39 -9.75
CA THR A 168 -6.83 -18.05 -8.65
C THR A 168 -6.37 -17.03 -7.58
N PHE A 169 -6.24 -17.52 -6.34
CA PHE A 169 -5.70 -16.78 -5.21
C PHE A 169 -4.35 -16.11 -5.54
N ARG A 170 -3.43 -16.85 -6.16
CA ARG A 170 -2.14 -16.34 -6.58
C ARG A 170 -2.26 -15.22 -7.61
N GLU A 171 -3.06 -15.40 -8.65
CA GLU A 171 -3.25 -14.41 -9.72
C GLU A 171 -3.83 -13.10 -9.19
N GLN A 172 -4.75 -13.17 -8.21
CA GLN A 172 -5.33 -11.98 -7.57
C GLN A 172 -4.28 -11.17 -6.82
N TYR A 173 -3.39 -11.83 -6.08
CA TYR A 173 -2.26 -11.14 -5.43
C TYR A 173 -1.26 -10.59 -6.43
N GLU A 174 -0.85 -11.37 -7.42
CA GLU A 174 0.09 -10.93 -8.46
C GLU A 174 -0.47 -9.74 -9.27
N LEU A 175 -1.78 -9.71 -9.54
CA LEU A 175 -2.45 -8.54 -10.12
C LEU A 175 -2.26 -7.30 -9.24
N SER A 176 -2.49 -7.43 -7.93
CA SER A 176 -2.36 -6.32 -6.99
C SER A 176 -0.91 -5.83 -6.86
N PHE A 177 0.06 -6.73 -6.85
CA PHE A 177 1.50 -6.41 -6.81
C PHE A 177 1.95 -5.72 -8.10
N ASN A 178 1.48 -6.20 -9.26
CA ASN A 178 1.76 -5.56 -10.54
C ASN A 178 1.11 -4.16 -10.64
N ALA A 179 -0.09 -3.96 -10.09
CA ALA A 179 -0.72 -2.65 -10.03
C ALA A 179 0.13 -1.66 -9.22
N HIS A 180 0.68 -2.10 -8.07
CA HIS A 180 1.61 -1.33 -7.28
C HIS A 180 2.87 -0.95 -8.09
N LEU A 181 3.55 -1.95 -8.69
CA LEU A 181 4.77 -1.73 -9.46
C LEU A 181 4.56 -0.75 -10.61
N ASN A 182 3.50 -0.95 -11.39
CA ASN A 182 3.20 -0.09 -12.53
C ASN A 182 2.89 1.35 -12.10
N LEU A 183 2.09 1.56 -11.04
CA LEU A 183 1.75 2.90 -10.59
C LEU A 183 2.97 3.65 -10.06
N VAL A 184 3.83 2.99 -9.27
CA VAL A 184 5.05 3.62 -8.75
C VAL A 184 6.06 3.90 -9.85
N THR A 185 6.08 3.10 -10.92
CA THR A 185 6.94 3.31 -12.11
C THR A 185 6.47 4.51 -12.94
N ILE A 186 5.17 4.67 -13.17
CA ILE A 186 4.62 5.87 -13.83
C ILE A 186 4.90 7.12 -13.01
N HIS A 187 4.82 7.01 -11.68
CA HIS A 187 5.08 8.11 -10.74
C HIS A 187 4.27 9.36 -11.03
N PRO A 188 2.93 9.29 -11.03
CA PRO A 188 2.08 10.33 -11.63
C PRO A 188 2.02 11.62 -10.83
N TRP A 189 2.39 11.63 -9.56
CA TRP A 189 2.31 12.81 -8.69
C TRP A 189 3.70 13.33 -8.31
N VAL A 190 3.73 14.53 -7.75
CA VAL A 190 4.97 15.13 -7.23
C VAL A 190 5.40 14.49 -5.92
N ASP A 191 4.43 13.99 -5.14
CA ASP A 191 4.63 13.26 -3.87
C ASP A 191 3.49 12.26 -3.65
N GLY A 192 3.65 11.36 -2.67
CA GLY A 192 2.65 10.36 -2.30
C GLY A 192 2.59 9.11 -3.19
N ASN A 193 3.45 8.98 -4.21
CA ASN A 193 3.39 7.87 -5.17
C ASN A 193 3.55 6.50 -4.51
N GLY A 194 4.51 6.33 -3.61
CA GLY A 194 4.72 5.07 -2.90
C GLY A 194 3.51 4.68 -2.05
N ARG A 195 2.97 5.63 -1.27
CA ARG A 195 1.76 5.42 -0.46
C ARG A 195 0.53 5.12 -1.32
N ALA A 196 0.35 5.84 -2.42
CA ALA A 196 -0.75 5.61 -3.36
C ALA A 196 -0.64 4.25 -4.06
N ALA A 197 0.56 3.81 -4.41
CA ALA A 197 0.78 2.50 -5.04
C ALA A 197 0.47 1.35 -4.06
N ARG A 198 0.92 1.45 -2.80
CA ARG A 198 0.57 0.48 -1.75
C ARG A 198 -0.94 0.48 -1.44
N LEU A 199 -1.57 1.65 -1.45
CA LEU A 199 -3.01 1.77 -1.28
C LEU A 199 -3.79 1.15 -2.45
N LEU A 200 -3.36 1.34 -3.71
CA LEU A 200 -3.97 0.69 -4.89
C LEU A 200 -3.84 -0.84 -4.81
N MET A 201 -2.68 -1.34 -4.41
CA MET A 201 -2.46 -2.77 -4.16
C MET A 201 -3.50 -3.31 -3.16
N ASN A 202 -3.61 -2.67 -2.01
CA ASN A 202 -4.56 -3.10 -0.99
C ASN A 202 -6.03 -2.89 -1.43
N TYR A 203 -6.34 -1.86 -2.22
CA TYR A 203 -7.67 -1.68 -2.81
C TYR A 203 -8.09 -2.90 -3.65
N ILE A 204 -7.20 -3.39 -4.52
CA ILE A 204 -7.45 -4.59 -5.33
C ILE A 204 -7.64 -5.80 -4.41
N GLN A 205 -6.81 -5.96 -3.38
CA GLN A 205 -6.95 -7.03 -2.39
C GLN A 205 -8.30 -6.97 -1.64
N PHE A 206 -8.77 -5.78 -1.29
CA PHE A 206 -10.10 -5.60 -0.69
C PHE A 206 -11.23 -5.99 -1.65
N CYS A 207 -11.12 -5.70 -2.95
CA CYS A 207 -12.10 -6.13 -3.95
C CYS A 207 -12.25 -7.65 -4.03
N TYR A 208 -11.17 -8.40 -3.81
CA TYR A 208 -11.16 -9.87 -3.78
C TYR A 208 -11.30 -10.47 -2.37
N HIS A 209 -11.59 -9.66 -1.36
CA HIS A 209 -11.68 -10.09 0.04
C HIS A 209 -10.43 -10.81 0.56
N LEU A 210 -9.27 -10.46 0.02
CA LEU A 210 -7.99 -11.02 0.43
C LEU A 210 -7.45 -10.33 1.69
N PHE A 211 -6.58 -11.04 2.39
CA PHE A 211 -5.79 -10.44 3.47
C PHE A 211 -4.86 -9.36 2.88
N PRO A 212 -4.93 -8.10 3.35
CA PRO A 212 -4.16 -7.02 2.75
C PRO A 212 -2.67 -7.15 3.08
N ALA A 213 -1.84 -7.31 2.06
CA ALA A 213 -0.39 -7.38 2.21
C ALA A 213 0.20 -6.04 2.67
N LYS A 214 1.19 -6.09 3.55
CA LYS A 214 2.00 -4.92 3.95
C LYS A 214 3.46 -5.13 3.58
N ILE A 215 4.17 -4.03 3.34
CA ILE A 215 5.62 -4.02 3.20
C ILE A 215 6.20 -3.56 4.52
N PHE A 216 7.03 -4.39 5.14
CA PHE A 216 7.64 -4.05 6.41
C PHE A 216 8.69 -2.95 6.25
N LYS A 217 8.65 -1.95 7.11
CA LYS A 217 9.61 -0.82 7.09
C LYS A 217 11.07 -1.27 7.26
N GLU A 218 11.28 -2.38 7.96
CA GLU A 218 12.59 -3.00 8.16
C GLU A 218 13.19 -3.51 6.86
N ASP A 219 12.34 -3.92 5.92
CA ASP A 219 12.73 -4.45 4.61
C ASP A 219 12.75 -3.36 3.52
N ARG A 220 12.74 -2.07 3.93
CA ARG A 220 12.70 -0.91 3.00
C ARG A 220 13.85 -0.91 1.98
N ALA A 221 15.04 -1.30 2.39
CA ALA A 221 16.19 -1.30 1.48
C ALA A 221 16.00 -2.32 0.34
N ASP A 222 15.58 -3.53 0.66
CA ASP A 222 15.30 -4.58 -0.31
C ASP A 222 14.10 -4.21 -1.21
N TYR A 223 13.04 -3.63 -0.61
CA TYR A 223 11.90 -3.12 -1.36
C TYR A 223 12.32 -2.12 -2.45
N ILE A 224 13.16 -1.14 -2.11
CA ILE A 224 13.64 -0.14 -3.09
C ILE A 224 14.53 -0.80 -4.15
N LEU A 225 15.39 -1.74 -3.74
CA LEU A 225 16.26 -2.48 -4.67
C LEU A 225 15.43 -3.25 -5.70
N PHE A 226 14.44 -4.05 -5.26
CA PHE A 226 13.61 -4.84 -6.17
C PHE A 226 12.70 -3.97 -7.05
N LEU A 227 12.25 -2.81 -6.56
CA LEU A 227 11.55 -1.84 -7.39
C LEU A 227 12.45 -1.31 -8.52
N GLN A 228 13.69 -0.93 -8.21
CA GLN A 228 14.65 -0.44 -9.20
C GLN A 228 14.98 -1.53 -10.23
N GLN A 229 15.25 -2.74 -9.79
CA GLN A 229 15.50 -3.87 -10.68
C GLN A 229 14.31 -4.10 -11.64
N ALA A 230 13.09 -4.15 -11.12
CA ALA A 230 11.89 -4.34 -11.96
C ALA A 230 11.61 -3.17 -12.93
N GLN A 231 12.13 -1.96 -12.64
CA GLN A 231 12.03 -0.80 -13.53
C GLN A 231 13.11 -0.79 -14.63
N ASP A 232 14.24 -1.43 -14.37
CA ASP A 232 15.39 -1.45 -15.29
C ASP A 232 15.46 -2.74 -16.11
N ASP A 233 14.94 -3.85 -15.58
CA ASP A 233 14.95 -5.17 -16.20
C ASP A 233 13.65 -5.44 -17.00
N GLU A 234 13.68 -6.39 -17.91
CA GLU A 234 12.50 -6.85 -18.67
C GLU A 234 11.56 -7.75 -17.83
N THR A 235 11.94 -8.07 -16.58
CA THR A 235 11.16 -8.96 -15.72
C THR A 235 10.81 -8.33 -14.39
N ASN A 236 9.54 -8.49 -13.97
CA ASN A 236 9.04 -8.10 -12.67
C ASN A 236 9.11 -9.21 -11.60
N GLN A 237 9.60 -10.42 -11.99
CA GLN A 237 9.56 -11.60 -11.13
C GLN A 237 10.27 -11.39 -9.78
N PRO A 238 11.48 -10.81 -9.69
CA PRO A 238 12.14 -10.57 -8.41
C PRO A 238 11.32 -9.68 -7.45
N PHE A 239 10.60 -8.70 -7.99
CA PHE A 239 9.69 -7.87 -7.19
C PHE A 239 8.46 -8.66 -6.71
N LEU A 240 7.87 -9.49 -7.57
CA LEU A 240 6.73 -10.34 -7.20
C LEU A 240 7.11 -11.36 -6.13
N ASP A 241 8.30 -11.96 -6.23
CA ASP A 241 8.83 -12.88 -5.23
C ASP A 241 9.06 -12.18 -3.88
N PHE A 242 9.63 -10.98 -3.89
CA PHE A 242 9.75 -10.16 -2.69
C PHE A 242 8.38 -9.88 -2.06
N MET A 243 7.38 -9.50 -2.85
CA MET A 243 6.02 -9.23 -2.35
C MET A 243 5.35 -10.48 -1.77
N ALA A 244 5.59 -11.66 -2.38
CA ALA A 244 5.12 -12.93 -1.84
C ALA A 244 5.77 -13.23 -0.47
N VAL A 245 7.07 -12.95 -0.30
CA VAL A 245 7.76 -13.05 1.00
C VAL A 245 7.15 -12.09 2.03
N GLN A 246 6.84 -10.85 1.65
CA GLN A 246 6.19 -9.88 2.54
C GLN A 246 4.79 -10.36 2.98
N LEU A 247 4.01 -10.93 2.07
CA LEU A 247 2.70 -11.51 2.36
C LEU A 247 2.81 -12.69 3.34
N LYS A 248 3.71 -13.64 3.05
CA LYS A 248 4.00 -14.78 3.95
C LYS A 248 4.40 -14.32 5.34
N LYS A 249 5.33 -13.35 5.44
CA LYS A 249 5.78 -12.76 6.71
C LYS A 249 4.62 -12.11 7.47
N SER A 250 3.72 -11.41 6.77
CA SER A 250 2.55 -10.78 7.37
C SER A 250 1.59 -11.81 7.98
N LEU A 251 1.22 -12.84 7.22
CA LEU A 251 0.33 -13.90 7.69
C LEU A 251 0.93 -14.66 8.87
N SER A 252 2.20 -15.07 8.76
CA SER A 252 2.91 -15.80 9.83
C SER A 252 2.94 -14.99 11.12
N LEU A 253 3.20 -13.68 11.03
CA LEU A 253 3.25 -12.80 12.21
C LEU A 253 1.89 -12.66 12.89
N GLU A 254 0.81 -12.49 12.11
CA GLU A 254 -0.53 -12.35 12.69
C GLU A 254 -1.03 -13.67 13.34
N ILE A 255 -0.73 -14.81 12.71
CA ILE A 255 -1.00 -16.14 13.31
C ILE A 255 -0.22 -16.33 14.60
N GLN A 256 1.08 -15.98 14.62
CA GLN A 256 1.91 -16.10 15.81
C GLN A 256 1.41 -15.22 16.96
N LYS A 257 1.10 -13.95 16.68
CA LYS A 257 0.52 -13.03 17.69
C LYS A 257 -0.76 -13.60 18.30
N TYR A 258 -1.64 -14.15 17.46
CA TYR A 258 -2.89 -14.76 17.91
C TYR A 258 -2.64 -15.96 18.84
N LYS A 259 -1.74 -16.88 18.46
CA LYS A 259 -1.36 -18.05 19.27
C LYS A 259 -0.73 -17.64 20.59
N ASP A 260 0.27 -16.74 20.56
CA ASP A 260 0.95 -16.24 21.77
C ASP A 260 -0.01 -15.61 22.77
N PHE A 261 -1.06 -14.97 22.25
CA PHE A 261 -2.08 -14.35 23.07
C PHE A 261 -2.98 -15.41 23.75
N HIS A 262 -3.43 -16.41 23.00
CA HIS A 262 -4.30 -17.47 23.52
C HIS A 262 -3.56 -18.40 24.49
N ASP A 263 -2.30 -18.72 24.22
CA ASP A 263 -1.47 -19.58 25.09
C ASP A 263 -1.18 -18.93 26.44
N LYS A 264 -1.15 -17.59 26.53
CA LYS A 264 -0.96 -16.86 27.80
C LYS A 264 -2.22 -16.72 28.63
N GLY A 265 -3.34 -17.28 28.20
CA GLY A 265 -4.60 -17.28 28.94
C GLY A 265 -5.28 -15.92 29.10
N PHE A 266 -4.88 -14.94 28.29
CA PHE A 266 -5.55 -13.65 28.21
C PHE A 266 -6.72 -13.73 27.22
N SER A 267 -7.93 -13.65 27.73
CA SER A 267 -9.11 -13.30 26.90
C SER A 267 -8.99 -11.84 26.49
N PHE A 268 -9.30 -11.52 25.24
CA PHE A 268 -9.46 -10.13 24.82
C PHE A 268 -10.60 -9.48 25.63
N MET A 269 -10.27 -8.93 26.78
CA MET A 269 -11.08 -7.93 27.46
C MET A 269 -10.32 -6.61 27.38
N PHE A 270 -10.75 -5.76 26.47
CA PHE A 270 -10.42 -4.34 26.44
C PHE A 270 -11.68 -3.53 26.74
#